data_9b516a786e04311f35b52dce5fbe1ecc
#
_entry.id   9b516a786e04311f35b52dce5fbe1ecc
#
_cell.length_a   1.000
_cell.length_b   1.000
_cell.length_c   1.000
_cell.angle_alpha   90.00
_cell.angle_beta   90.00
_cell.angle_gamma   90.00
#
_symmetry.space_group_name_H-M   'P 1'
#
loop_
_entity.id
_entity.type
_entity.pdbx_description
1 polymer ?
#
loop_
_entity_poly.entity_id
_entity_poly.type
_entity_poly.pdbx_seq_one_letter_code
_entity_poly.pdbx_strand_id
1 'polypeptide(L)'
;RPYCESPRLAFINHSFSLEHMSQLSESIKLNFQQIYVEAGAEVFPLTEKIIEKIPHAEVIFLRQKEDFRKIFSPTLPQHTLIDRSKKTLLLSRAKGRSVKRCPGTKGLICCNYYIVNLIANCPLECSYCVLQGYINSPSITIHVNIDKILREIQSLLKRRFPSYVRLGSGELSDSLALDDLTCFSKTLVPFFAQQPNGFLELKTKTNQIENLLDLDHKGKTVIAWSLNPPSVVKAEEPFTSPLEKRLTAAAECQKAGYPLAIHLDPILYQENWEQEYQELLEQIFAHVRPER
;
A
#
# COMPACT_ATOMS: atom_id res chain seq x y z
N ARG A 1 -8.55 -2.16 22.73
CA ARG A 1 -9.54 -2.66 21.74
C ARG A 1 -8.79 -3.13 20.52
N PRO A 2 -9.07 -4.32 19.96
CA PRO A 2 -8.28 -4.89 18.84
C PRO A 2 -8.46 -4.09 17.55
N TYR A 3 -7.38 -3.81 16.88
CA TYR A 3 -7.32 -2.99 15.66
C TYR A 3 -8.00 -3.62 14.42
N CYS A 4 -8.37 -4.89 14.47
CA CYS A 4 -9.05 -5.59 13.38
C CYS A 4 -10.48 -6.06 13.68
N GLU A 5 -11.04 -5.78 14.85
CA GLU A 5 -12.44 -6.09 15.14
C GLU A 5 -13.30 -4.84 14.97
N SER A 6 -14.24 -4.87 14.02
CA SER A 6 -15.26 -3.85 13.88
C SER A 6 -16.40 -4.10 14.88
N PRO A 7 -17.05 -3.06 15.45
CA PRO A 7 -18.29 -3.24 16.19
C PRO A 7 -19.37 -3.77 15.24
N ARG A 8 -20.06 -4.82 15.67
CA ARG A 8 -21.23 -5.37 14.97
C ARG A 8 -22.30 -4.29 14.89
N LEU A 9 -22.57 -3.81 13.70
CA LEU A 9 -23.78 -3.07 13.36
C LEU A 9 -24.55 -3.85 12.30
N ALA A 10 -25.87 -3.80 12.45
CA ALA A 10 -26.88 -4.65 11.89
C ALA A 10 -26.83 -4.81 10.35
N PHE A 11 -27.06 -6.04 9.95
CA PHE A 11 -27.36 -6.62 8.64
C PHE A 11 -28.07 -5.70 7.65
N ILE A 12 -27.40 -5.47 6.50
CA ILE A 12 -28.08 -5.42 5.20
C ILE A 12 -27.54 -6.63 4.43
N ASN A 13 -28.41 -7.62 4.23
CA ASN A 13 -28.14 -8.83 3.49
C ASN A 13 -27.87 -8.52 2.01
N HIS A 14 -26.59 -8.51 1.62
CA HIS A 14 -26.20 -8.89 0.27
C HIS A 14 -25.40 -10.18 0.41
N SER A 15 -26.06 -11.30 0.10
CA SER A 15 -25.45 -12.62 0.04
C SER A 15 -24.43 -12.67 -1.10
N PHE A 16 -23.17 -12.31 -0.82
CA PHE A 16 -22.06 -12.71 -1.66
C PHE A 16 -21.80 -14.21 -1.45
N SER A 17 -21.81 -15.00 -2.50
CA SER A 17 -21.51 -16.43 -2.40
C SER A 17 -20.04 -16.62 -1.97
N LEU A 18 -19.80 -17.53 -1.05
CA LEU A 18 -18.46 -17.91 -0.56
C LEU A 18 -17.52 -18.36 -1.71
N GLU A 19 -18.07 -18.83 -2.83
CA GLU A 19 -17.31 -19.19 -4.04
C GLU A 19 -16.70 -17.98 -4.76
N HIS A 20 -17.35 -16.81 -4.72
CA HIS A 20 -16.80 -15.58 -5.33
C HIS A 20 -15.61 -15.01 -4.51
N MET A 21 -15.65 -15.18 -3.20
CA MET A 21 -14.55 -14.77 -2.31
C MET A 21 -13.30 -15.67 -2.46
N SER A 22 -13.48 -16.97 -2.77
CA SER A 22 -12.34 -17.90 -2.94
C SER A 22 -11.53 -17.64 -4.22
N GLN A 23 -12.11 -17.02 -5.24
CA GLN A 23 -11.42 -16.66 -6.48
C GLN A 23 -10.60 -15.34 -6.38
N LEU A 24 -10.91 -14.48 -5.41
CA LEU A 24 -10.17 -13.24 -5.16
C LEU A 24 -8.89 -13.47 -4.33
N SER A 25 -8.82 -14.53 -3.52
CA SER A 25 -7.78 -14.72 -2.51
C SER A 25 -6.62 -15.62 -2.93
N GLU A 26 -5.99 -15.41 -4.09
CA GLU A 26 -4.55 -15.70 -4.19
C GLU A 26 -3.80 -14.48 -3.70
N SER A 27 -3.68 -14.35 -2.39
CA SER A 27 -2.82 -13.36 -1.75
C SER A 27 -1.41 -13.49 -2.33
N ILE A 28 -0.75 -12.35 -2.56
CA ILE A 28 0.67 -12.31 -2.89
C ILE A 28 1.37 -13.15 -1.83
N LYS A 29 1.96 -14.29 -2.20
CA LYS A 29 2.69 -15.16 -1.26
C LYS A 29 3.98 -14.47 -0.84
N LEU A 30 3.86 -13.55 0.11
CA LEU A 30 4.99 -12.88 0.71
C LEU A 30 5.74 -13.89 1.59
N ASN A 31 6.95 -14.23 1.18
CA ASN A 31 7.79 -15.19 1.89
C ASN A 31 8.79 -14.46 2.80
N PHE A 32 8.27 -13.85 3.88
CA PHE A 32 9.14 -13.25 4.89
C PHE A 32 9.81 -14.34 5.73
N GLN A 33 11.13 -14.33 5.70
CA GLN A 33 11.96 -15.30 6.45
C GLN A 33 12.37 -14.76 7.81
N GLN A 34 12.53 -13.43 7.94
CA GLN A 34 12.99 -12.79 9.15
C GLN A 34 12.15 -11.56 9.49
N ILE A 35 11.84 -11.40 10.77
CA ILE A 35 11.15 -10.25 11.34
C ILE A 35 12.05 -9.65 12.41
N TYR A 36 12.60 -8.48 12.14
CA TYR A 36 13.34 -7.69 13.13
C TYR A 36 12.38 -6.74 13.84
N VAL A 37 12.44 -6.71 15.17
CA VAL A 37 11.62 -5.83 16.00
C VAL A 37 12.54 -4.80 16.67
N GLU A 38 12.40 -3.53 16.29
CA GLU A 38 13.19 -2.43 16.88
C GLU A 38 12.81 -2.21 18.35
N ALA A 39 13.79 -1.92 19.20
CA ALA A 39 13.55 -1.65 20.62
C ALA A 39 12.44 -0.61 20.85
N GLY A 40 11.41 -0.98 21.61
CA GLY A 40 10.19 -0.22 21.86
C GLY A 40 9.13 -0.33 20.77
N ALA A 41 9.32 -1.15 19.73
CA ALA A 41 8.28 -1.50 18.78
C ALA A 41 7.43 -2.68 19.29
N GLU A 42 7.96 -3.50 20.19
CA GLU A 42 7.31 -4.66 20.80
C GLU A 42 6.06 -4.32 21.60
N VAL A 43 5.94 -3.09 22.11
CA VAL A 43 4.77 -2.67 22.93
C VAL A 43 3.53 -2.36 22.10
N PHE A 44 3.64 -2.32 20.77
CA PHE A 44 2.51 -1.99 19.90
C PHE A 44 1.74 -3.25 19.49
N PRO A 45 0.39 -3.27 19.64
CA PRO A 45 -0.42 -4.43 19.28
C PRO A 45 -0.25 -4.90 17.82
N LEU A 46 0.08 -3.97 16.91
CA LEU A 46 0.34 -4.31 15.51
C LEU A 46 1.58 -5.20 15.35
N THR A 47 2.59 -5.06 16.21
CA THR A 47 3.80 -5.90 16.21
C THR A 47 3.43 -7.36 16.48
N GLU A 48 2.68 -7.62 17.54
CA GLU A 48 2.23 -8.96 17.90
C GLU A 48 1.40 -9.58 16.77
N LYS A 49 0.41 -8.84 16.25
CA LYS A 49 -0.43 -9.30 15.14
C LYS A 49 0.34 -9.68 13.88
N ILE A 50 1.37 -8.91 13.51
CA ILE A 50 2.20 -9.23 12.34
C ILE A 50 3.00 -10.52 12.60
N ILE A 51 3.58 -10.68 13.78
CA ILE A 51 4.33 -11.88 14.16
C ILE A 51 3.41 -13.12 14.11
N GLU A 52 2.22 -13.05 14.67
CA GLU A 52 1.23 -14.13 14.65
C GLU A 52 0.82 -14.56 13.23
N LYS A 53 0.75 -13.60 12.30
CA LYS A 53 0.39 -13.88 10.89
C LYS A 53 1.52 -14.52 10.08
N ILE A 54 2.76 -14.48 10.55
CA ILE A 54 3.92 -15.03 9.86
C ILE A 54 4.67 -15.99 10.80
N PRO A 55 4.03 -17.08 11.26
CA PRO A 55 4.58 -17.94 12.32
C PRO A 55 5.83 -18.74 11.89
N HIS A 56 6.12 -18.78 10.58
CA HIS A 56 7.31 -19.46 10.05
C HIS A 56 8.55 -18.56 10.00
N ALA A 57 8.40 -17.25 10.21
CA ALA A 57 9.53 -16.34 10.17
C ALA A 57 10.29 -16.33 11.50
N GLU A 58 11.62 -16.24 11.40
CA GLU A 58 12.48 -16.01 12.56
C GLU A 58 12.27 -14.61 13.12
N VAL A 59 11.93 -14.49 14.41
CA VAL A 59 11.71 -13.19 15.08
C VAL A 59 12.93 -12.79 15.88
N ILE A 60 13.50 -11.63 15.59
CA ILE A 60 14.74 -11.12 16.18
C ILE A 60 14.49 -9.76 16.84
N PHE A 61 14.58 -9.68 18.15
CA PHE A 61 14.44 -8.43 18.90
C PHE A 61 15.77 -7.68 18.95
N LEU A 62 15.78 -6.44 18.42
CA LEU A 62 16.96 -5.59 18.40
C LEU A 62 17.06 -4.78 19.67
N ARG A 63 18.24 -4.81 20.32
CA ARG A 63 18.52 -3.98 21.50
C ARG A 63 18.77 -2.53 21.11
N GLN A 64 19.41 -2.29 19.98
CA GLN A 64 19.76 -0.96 19.45
C GLN A 64 19.55 -0.89 17.93
N LYS A 65 19.29 0.31 17.41
CA LYS A 65 19.05 0.53 15.98
C LYS A 65 20.29 0.23 15.11
N GLU A 66 21.48 0.39 15.67
CA GLU A 66 22.74 0.14 14.97
C GLU A 66 22.96 -1.35 14.68
N ASP A 67 22.37 -2.25 15.47
CA ASP A 67 22.50 -3.69 15.26
C ASP A 67 21.90 -4.11 13.92
N PHE A 68 20.80 -3.49 13.51
CA PHE A 68 20.14 -3.81 12.24
C PHE A 68 21.01 -3.46 11.02
N ARG A 69 21.72 -2.34 11.04
CA ARG A 69 22.60 -1.92 9.93
C ARG A 69 23.81 -2.84 9.75
N LYS A 70 24.29 -3.47 10.82
CA LYS A 70 25.43 -4.40 10.80
C LYS A 70 25.09 -5.75 10.16
N ILE A 71 23.81 -6.12 10.15
CA ILE A 71 23.33 -7.41 9.61
C ILE A 71 23.47 -7.47 8.09
N PHE A 72 23.44 -6.30 7.42
CA PHE A 72 23.56 -6.20 5.98
C PHE A 72 24.92 -5.63 5.61
N SER A 73 25.84 -6.54 5.27
CA SER A 73 27.16 -6.14 4.81
C SER A 73 27.07 -5.32 3.51
N PRO A 74 27.68 -4.13 3.44
CA PRO A 74 27.72 -3.33 2.20
C PRO A 74 28.53 -4.00 1.08
N THR A 75 29.19 -5.12 1.37
CA THR A 75 29.99 -5.88 0.41
C THR A 75 29.20 -6.86 -0.45
N LEU A 76 27.89 -7.07 -0.14
CA LEU A 76 27.05 -7.94 -0.95
C LEU A 76 26.67 -7.28 -2.28
N PRO A 77 26.58 -8.06 -3.39
CA PRO A 77 26.07 -7.56 -4.65
C PRO A 77 24.65 -6.95 -4.50
N GLN A 78 24.36 -5.89 -5.26
CA GLN A 78 23.09 -5.16 -5.13
C GLN A 78 21.86 -6.05 -5.30
N HIS A 79 21.87 -6.99 -6.26
CA HIS A 79 20.75 -7.92 -6.47
C HIS A 79 20.50 -8.80 -5.23
N THR A 80 21.57 -9.25 -4.55
CA THR A 80 21.45 -10.03 -3.32
C THR A 80 20.86 -9.22 -2.16
N LEU A 81 21.24 -7.94 -2.08
CA LEU A 81 20.68 -7.02 -1.08
C LEU A 81 19.19 -6.78 -1.33
N ILE A 82 18.79 -6.59 -2.60
CA ILE A 82 17.39 -6.42 -2.98
C ILE A 82 16.59 -7.68 -2.60
N ASP A 83 17.01 -8.87 -3.05
CA ASP A 83 16.32 -10.14 -2.74
C ASP A 83 16.16 -10.36 -1.21
N ARG A 84 17.23 -10.17 -0.43
CA ARG A 84 17.16 -10.26 1.04
C ARG A 84 16.20 -9.22 1.63
N SER A 85 16.23 -7.99 1.12
CA SER A 85 15.38 -6.93 1.64
C SER A 85 13.88 -7.24 1.49
N LYS A 86 13.49 -7.99 0.44
CA LYS A 86 12.10 -8.40 0.21
C LYS A 86 11.64 -9.55 1.12
N LYS A 87 12.59 -10.32 1.65
CA LYS A 87 12.36 -11.44 2.58
C LYS A 87 12.48 -11.05 4.07
N THR A 88 12.76 -9.78 4.33
CA THR A 88 13.01 -9.27 5.67
C THR A 88 12.06 -8.16 6.04
N LEU A 89 11.36 -8.30 7.17
CA LEU A 89 10.58 -7.21 7.78
C LEU A 89 11.37 -6.54 8.91
N LEU A 90 11.24 -5.22 9.00
CA LEU A 90 11.61 -4.44 10.18
C LEU A 90 10.37 -3.77 10.76
N LEU A 91 9.94 -4.20 11.93
CA LEU A 91 8.90 -3.54 12.71
C LEU A 91 9.54 -2.41 13.54
N SER A 92 9.19 -1.17 13.23
CA SER A 92 9.87 0.02 13.74
C SER A 92 8.87 1.09 14.17
N ARG A 93 9.32 2.02 15.01
CA ARG A 93 8.57 3.22 15.34
C ARG A 93 8.95 4.37 14.43
N ALA A 94 7.94 5.05 13.87
CA ALA A 94 8.16 6.31 13.17
C ALA A 94 8.64 7.37 14.15
N LYS A 95 9.92 7.74 14.13
CA LYS A 95 10.55 8.72 15.05
C LYS A 95 10.47 10.15 14.53
N GLY A 96 10.68 10.35 13.24
CA GLY A 96 10.62 11.64 12.56
C GLY A 96 9.22 11.98 12.04
N ARG A 97 9.15 12.91 11.09
CA ARG A 97 7.91 13.23 10.37
C ARG A 97 7.53 12.12 9.42
N SER A 98 6.35 11.56 9.62
CA SER A 98 5.76 10.55 8.73
C SER A 98 4.93 11.19 7.61
N VAL A 99 4.40 12.40 7.84
CA VAL A 99 3.62 13.14 6.86
C VAL A 99 4.46 14.28 6.27
N LYS A 100 4.74 14.19 4.96
CA LYS A 100 5.59 15.15 4.24
C LYS A 100 4.89 15.65 2.99
N ARG A 101 5.14 16.89 2.59
CA ARG A 101 4.73 17.37 1.27
C ARG A 101 5.53 16.63 0.20
N CYS A 102 4.86 16.22 -0.88
CA CYS A 102 5.54 15.73 -2.07
C CYS A 102 6.56 16.78 -2.54
N PRO A 103 7.83 16.40 -2.80
CA PRO A 103 8.85 17.36 -3.24
C PRO A 103 8.50 18.04 -4.57
N GLY A 104 7.62 17.40 -5.35
CA GLY A 104 7.23 17.87 -6.68
C GLY A 104 8.37 17.76 -7.70
N THR A 105 8.08 18.17 -8.92
CA THR A 105 9.09 18.28 -9.99
C THR A 105 9.22 19.75 -10.37
N LYS A 106 10.45 20.25 -10.45
CA LYS A 106 10.72 21.66 -10.83
C LYS A 106 10.14 21.93 -12.23
N GLY A 107 9.38 23.02 -12.35
CA GLY A 107 8.76 23.44 -13.62
C GLY A 107 7.38 22.85 -13.88
N LEU A 108 6.88 21.94 -13.03
CA LEU A 108 5.53 21.41 -13.12
C LEU A 108 4.59 22.03 -12.08
N ILE A 109 3.29 22.06 -12.40
CA ILE A 109 2.25 22.52 -11.48
C ILE A 109 2.10 21.54 -10.32
N CYS A 110 2.27 22.02 -9.08
CA CYS A 110 2.15 21.19 -7.89
C CYS A 110 0.68 20.83 -7.59
N CYS A 111 0.39 19.53 -7.47
CA CYS A 111 -0.93 19.02 -7.12
C CYS A 111 -1.25 19.07 -5.62
N ASN A 112 -0.41 19.68 -4.78
CA ASN A 112 -0.55 19.77 -3.32
C ASN A 112 -0.67 18.41 -2.59
N TYR A 113 -0.04 17.39 -3.11
CA TYR A 113 -0.04 16.05 -2.53
C TYR A 113 0.87 15.93 -1.31
N TYR A 114 0.42 15.18 -0.31
CA TYR A 114 1.19 14.82 0.86
C TYR A 114 1.39 13.32 0.94
N ILE A 115 2.60 12.93 1.29
CA ILE A 115 3.02 11.54 1.43
C ILE A 115 2.85 11.14 2.88
N VAL A 116 2.25 9.96 3.12
CA VAL A 116 2.13 9.34 4.44
C VAL A 116 3.02 8.10 4.48
N ASN A 117 4.10 8.17 5.23
CA ASN A 117 5.05 7.08 5.40
C ASN A 117 4.56 6.09 6.48
N LEU A 118 3.86 5.05 6.04
CA LEU A 118 3.47 3.90 6.87
C LEU A 118 4.44 2.74 6.70
N ILE A 119 4.84 2.50 5.46
CA ILE A 119 5.72 1.42 5.04
C ILE A 119 6.81 2.03 4.17
N ALA A 120 8.03 1.57 4.31
CA ALA A 120 9.14 1.92 3.44
C ALA A 120 9.75 0.65 2.83
N ASN A 121 10.05 0.70 1.55
CA ASN A 121 10.34 -0.38 0.63
C ASN A 121 9.07 -1.19 0.29
N CYS A 122 8.99 -1.61 -0.97
CA CYS A 122 7.81 -2.30 -1.51
C CYS A 122 8.08 -3.79 -1.64
N PRO A 123 7.11 -4.68 -1.31
CA PRO A 123 7.28 -6.11 -1.53
C PRO A 123 7.26 -6.50 -3.01
N LEU A 124 6.71 -5.64 -3.87
CA LEU A 124 6.68 -5.84 -5.30
C LEU A 124 8.05 -5.48 -5.91
N GLU A 125 8.44 -6.19 -6.98
CA GLU A 125 9.77 -6.08 -7.59
C GLU A 125 9.70 -5.57 -9.04
N CYS A 126 8.86 -4.55 -9.29
CA CYS A 126 8.80 -3.96 -10.63
C CYS A 126 10.19 -3.48 -11.07
N SER A 127 10.66 -3.95 -12.24
CA SER A 127 12.04 -3.72 -12.72
C SER A 127 12.37 -2.24 -12.93
N TYR A 128 11.40 -1.45 -13.36
CA TYR A 128 11.49 -0.02 -13.60
C TYR A 128 11.34 0.83 -12.32
N CYS A 129 11.13 0.22 -11.16
CA CYS A 129 10.78 0.96 -9.94
C CYS A 129 11.97 1.74 -9.39
N VAL A 130 11.82 3.07 -9.30
CA VAL A 130 12.83 3.97 -8.74
C VAL A 130 13.21 3.62 -7.30
N LEU A 131 12.31 2.98 -6.55
CA LEU A 131 12.57 2.59 -5.17
C LEU A 131 13.71 1.58 -5.04
N GLN A 132 13.95 0.75 -6.06
CA GLN A 132 15.08 -0.20 -6.05
C GLN A 132 16.45 0.49 -5.98
N GLY A 133 16.55 1.69 -6.56
CA GLY A 133 17.78 2.50 -6.49
C GLY A 133 17.77 3.57 -5.41
N TYR A 134 16.57 4.00 -4.99
CA TYR A 134 16.40 5.11 -4.03
C TYR A 134 16.37 4.65 -2.57
N ILE A 135 15.75 3.49 -2.30
CA ILE A 135 15.64 2.96 -0.93
C ILE A 135 16.83 2.03 -0.66
N ASN A 136 17.81 2.55 0.06
CA ASN A 136 18.93 1.76 0.60
C ASN A 136 18.54 1.13 1.95
N SER A 137 17.38 0.47 2.01
CA SER A 137 16.93 -0.25 3.20
C SER A 137 17.13 -1.75 3.00
N PRO A 138 17.76 -2.43 3.95
CA PRO A 138 17.95 -3.88 3.90
C PRO A 138 16.68 -4.66 4.23
N SER A 139 15.53 -4.01 4.31
CA SER A 139 14.25 -4.62 4.69
C SER A 139 13.07 -3.81 4.19
N ILE A 140 11.90 -4.43 4.21
CA ILE A 140 10.62 -3.71 4.24
C ILE A 140 10.39 -3.26 5.67
N THR A 141 10.22 -1.96 5.86
CA THR A 141 10.01 -1.37 7.20
C THR A 141 8.55 -1.00 7.39
N ILE A 142 7.92 -1.52 8.44
CA ILE A 142 6.54 -1.18 8.83
C ILE A 142 6.59 -0.32 10.09
N HIS A 143 5.96 0.85 10.05
CA HIS A 143 5.85 1.72 11.22
C HIS A 143 4.63 1.35 12.06
N VAL A 144 4.87 0.72 13.23
CA VAL A 144 3.82 0.13 14.06
C VAL A 144 3.05 1.14 14.92
N ASN A 145 3.54 2.35 15.10
CA ASN A 145 2.92 3.40 15.92
C ASN A 145 1.98 4.30 15.14
N ILE A 146 0.93 3.70 14.54
CA ILE A 146 -0.04 4.39 13.66
C ILE A 146 -0.68 5.63 14.30
N ASP A 147 -0.96 5.60 15.61
CA ASP A 147 -1.59 6.71 16.33
C ASP A 147 -0.80 8.02 16.24
N LYS A 148 0.54 7.93 16.25
CA LYS A 148 1.41 9.09 16.03
C LYS A 148 1.21 9.65 14.63
N ILE A 149 1.11 8.80 13.62
CA ILE A 149 0.93 9.20 12.22
C ILE A 149 -0.44 9.85 12.03
N LEU A 150 -1.49 9.29 12.61
CA LEU A 150 -2.84 9.89 12.58
C LEU A 150 -2.86 11.28 13.23
N ARG A 151 -2.16 11.48 14.36
CA ARG A 151 -2.04 12.81 14.98
C ARG A 151 -1.30 13.81 14.06
N GLU A 152 -0.28 13.39 13.33
CA GLU A 152 0.39 14.25 12.34
C GLU A 152 -0.55 14.64 11.19
N ILE A 153 -1.32 13.67 10.66
CA ILE A 153 -2.33 13.93 9.63
C ILE A 153 -3.37 14.93 10.14
N GLN A 154 -3.94 14.68 11.32
CA GLN A 154 -4.96 15.56 11.91
C GLN A 154 -4.42 16.98 12.13
N SER A 155 -3.18 17.11 12.61
CA SER A 155 -2.53 18.41 12.78
C SER A 155 -2.33 19.14 11.44
N LEU A 156 -1.96 18.43 10.38
CA LEU A 156 -1.86 18.98 9.03
C LEU A 156 -3.23 19.47 8.53
N LEU A 157 -4.26 18.63 8.63
CA LEU A 157 -5.61 18.95 8.16
C LEU A 157 -6.17 20.20 8.88
N LYS A 158 -6.00 20.30 10.20
CA LYS A 158 -6.40 21.48 10.97
C LYS A 158 -5.70 22.75 10.49
N ARG A 159 -4.39 22.71 10.25
CA ARG A 159 -3.63 23.89 9.77
C ARG A 159 -4.00 24.31 8.35
N ARG A 160 -4.51 23.38 7.54
CA ARG A 160 -4.87 23.62 6.14
C ARG A 160 -6.34 23.99 5.94
N PHE A 161 -7.18 23.77 6.95
CA PHE A 161 -8.61 24.10 6.84
C PHE A 161 -8.82 25.58 6.49
N PRO A 162 -9.73 25.91 5.55
CA PRO A 162 -10.69 25.05 4.85
C PRO A 162 -10.15 24.38 3.56
N SER A 163 -8.88 24.59 3.20
CA SER A 163 -8.31 24.03 1.96
C SER A 163 -8.29 22.50 2.00
N TYR A 164 -8.67 21.86 0.91
CA TYR A 164 -8.60 20.42 0.76
C TYR A 164 -7.15 19.91 0.68
N VAL A 165 -6.92 18.77 1.29
CA VAL A 165 -5.61 18.12 1.34
C VAL A 165 -5.74 16.69 0.84
N ARG A 166 -4.95 16.31 -0.16
CA ARG A 166 -4.82 14.94 -0.66
C ARG A 166 -3.57 14.30 -0.08
N LEU A 167 -3.76 13.16 0.57
CA LEU A 167 -2.69 12.38 1.18
C LEU A 167 -2.68 10.97 0.59
N GLY A 168 -1.49 10.40 0.36
CA GLY A 168 -1.35 9.03 -0.09
C GLY A 168 -0.23 8.27 0.58
N SER A 169 -0.37 6.96 0.66
CA SER A 169 0.62 6.06 1.26
C SER A 169 1.45 5.28 0.24
N GLY A 170 1.18 5.47 -1.07
CA GLY A 170 1.75 4.68 -2.16
C GLY A 170 3.11 5.15 -2.69
N GLU A 171 3.80 6.09 -2.04
CA GLU A 171 5.05 6.67 -2.55
C GLU A 171 6.30 5.82 -2.25
N LEU A 172 6.39 5.27 -1.03
CA LEU A 172 7.54 4.48 -0.58
C LEU A 172 7.24 2.97 -0.50
N SER A 173 6.02 2.57 -0.82
CA SER A 173 5.54 1.20 -0.90
C SER A 173 4.22 1.17 -1.66
N ASP A 174 3.79 0.00 -2.10
CA ASP A 174 2.40 -0.21 -2.51
C ASP A 174 1.49 -0.06 -1.28
N SER A 175 0.34 0.61 -1.43
CA SER A 175 -0.54 0.93 -0.30
C SER A 175 -1.28 -0.29 0.26
N LEU A 176 -1.55 -1.31 -0.56
CA LEU A 176 -2.39 -2.45 -0.20
C LEU A 176 -1.64 -3.78 -0.19
N ALA A 177 -0.45 -3.87 -0.78
CA ALA A 177 0.29 -5.14 -0.88
C ALA A 177 0.58 -5.82 0.48
N LEU A 178 0.59 -5.09 1.58
CA LEU A 178 0.76 -5.58 2.95
C LEU A 178 -0.46 -5.31 3.84
N ASP A 179 -1.61 -4.98 3.25
CA ASP A 179 -2.78 -4.58 4.06
C ASP A 179 -3.44 -5.76 4.78
N ASP A 180 -3.30 -6.98 4.27
CA ASP A 180 -3.67 -8.21 4.97
C ASP A 180 -2.87 -8.42 6.26
N LEU A 181 -1.60 -7.99 6.31
CA LEU A 181 -0.77 -8.03 7.52
C LEU A 181 -1.06 -6.86 8.45
N THR A 182 -1.15 -5.65 7.90
CA THR A 182 -1.13 -4.41 8.67
C THR A 182 -2.51 -3.91 9.06
N CYS A 183 -3.53 -4.23 8.26
CA CYS A 183 -4.89 -3.67 8.36
C CYS A 183 -4.89 -2.12 8.40
N PHE A 184 -3.94 -1.47 7.74
CA PHE A 184 -3.87 -0.01 7.75
C PHE A 184 -5.08 0.64 7.09
N SER A 185 -5.66 0.02 6.06
CA SER A 185 -6.91 0.48 5.45
C SER A 185 -8.05 0.58 6.46
N LYS A 186 -8.21 -0.42 7.34
CA LYS A 186 -9.26 -0.44 8.39
C LYS A 186 -9.10 0.67 9.42
N THR A 187 -7.93 1.27 9.53
CA THR A 187 -7.67 2.42 10.41
C THR A 187 -7.78 3.75 9.64
N LEU A 188 -7.19 3.83 8.45
CA LEU A 188 -7.12 5.07 7.68
C LEU A 188 -8.47 5.45 7.06
N VAL A 189 -9.18 4.50 6.43
CA VAL A 189 -10.42 4.79 5.71
C VAL A 189 -11.47 5.40 6.64
N PRO A 190 -11.82 4.80 7.81
CA PRO A 190 -12.76 5.42 8.73
C PRO A 190 -12.25 6.73 9.35
N PHE A 191 -10.93 6.88 9.55
CA PHE A 191 -10.34 8.12 10.01
C PHE A 191 -10.59 9.25 9.00
N PHE A 192 -10.30 9.02 7.71
CA PHE A 192 -10.52 10.02 6.66
C PHE A 192 -12.00 10.31 6.41
N ALA A 193 -12.88 9.33 6.57
CA ALA A 193 -14.33 9.51 6.49
C ALA A 193 -14.87 10.60 7.45
N GLN A 194 -14.16 10.86 8.55
CA GLN A 194 -14.52 11.89 9.54
C GLN A 194 -13.82 13.25 9.29
N GLN A 195 -12.93 13.36 8.28
CA GLN A 195 -12.19 14.60 8.06
C GLN A 195 -12.96 15.52 7.08
N PRO A 196 -13.17 16.80 7.43
CA PRO A 196 -13.91 17.71 6.55
C PRO A 196 -13.16 18.02 5.25
N ASN A 197 -11.83 18.14 5.32
CA ASN A 197 -10.99 18.60 4.22
C ASN A 197 -9.85 17.62 3.83
N GLY A 198 -9.86 16.40 4.34
CA GLY A 198 -8.86 15.36 4.02
C GLY A 198 -9.38 14.35 3.02
N PHE A 199 -8.55 13.99 2.02
CA PHE A 199 -8.77 12.89 1.10
C PHE A 199 -7.59 11.94 1.16
N LEU A 200 -7.88 10.64 1.23
CA LEU A 200 -6.89 9.57 1.18
C LEU A 200 -6.81 8.99 -0.22
N GLU A 201 -5.61 8.71 -0.70
CA GLU A 201 -5.36 7.91 -1.89
C GLU A 201 -4.58 6.65 -1.51
N LEU A 202 -5.12 5.49 -1.84
CA LEU A 202 -4.46 4.20 -1.71
C LEU A 202 -4.12 3.69 -3.11
N LYS A 203 -2.83 3.75 -3.49
CA LYS A 203 -2.34 3.34 -4.81
C LYS A 203 -1.75 1.95 -4.76
N THR A 204 -2.17 1.07 -5.68
CA THR A 204 -1.78 -0.34 -5.66
C THR A 204 -1.59 -0.94 -7.06
N LYS A 205 -0.80 -2.03 -7.13
CA LYS A 205 -0.68 -2.98 -8.23
C LYS A 205 -1.18 -4.38 -7.83
N THR A 206 -2.01 -4.43 -6.79
CA THR A 206 -2.54 -5.70 -6.27
C THR A 206 -4.07 -5.77 -6.41
N ASN A 207 -4.63 -6.94 -6.15
CA ASN A 207 -6.06 -7.17 -6.02
C ASN A 207 -6.51 -7.31 -4.55
N GLN A 208 -5.68 -6.92 -3.59
CA GLN A 208 -6.00 -7.04 -2.16
C GLN A 208 -6.95 -5.93 -1.72
N ILE A 209 -8.24 -6.22 -1.69
CA ILE A 209 -9.31 -5.26 -1.38
C ILE A 209 -10.24 -5.73 -0.26
N GLU A 210 -10.05 -6.94 0.27
CA GLU A 210 -10.96 -7.58 1.22
C GLU A 210 -11.19 -6.72 2.48
N ASN A 211 -10.14 -6.00 2.90
CA ASN A 211 -10.22 -5.08 4.03
C ASN A 211 -10.98 -3.78 3.74
N LEU A 212 -11.28 -3.49 2.47
CA LEU A 212 -11.90 -2.22 2.04
C LEU A 212 -13.43 -2.32 1.90
N LEU A 213 -13.94 -3.49 1.45
CA LEU A 213 -15.30 -3.62 0.92
C LEU A 213 -16.41 -3.23 1.90
N ASP A 214 -16.19 -3.46 3.21
CA ASP A 214 -17.19 -3.19 4.26
C ASP A 214 -16.94 -1.87 5.02
N LEU A 215 -16.02 -1.00 4.55
CA LEU A 215 -15.68 0.21 5.27
C LEU A 215 -16.55 1.41 4.85
N ASP A 216 -17.02 2.18 5.82
CA ASP A 216 -17.67 3.47 5.58
C ASP A 216 -16.61 4.53 5.23
N HIS A 217 -16.38 4.75 3.94
CA HIS A 217 -15.37 5.68 3.43
C HIS A 217 -15.92 7.09 3.13
N LYS A 218 -17.25 7.27 3.07
CA LYS A 218 -17.94 8.55 2.78
C LYS A 218 -17.39 9.30 1.55
N GLY A 219 -16.87 8.57 0.56
CA GLY A 219 -16.23 9.17 -0.63
C GLY A 219 -14.91 9.89 -0.35
N LYS A 220 -14.32 9.75 0.84
CA LYS A 220 -13.07 10.42 1.24
C LYS A 220 -11.81 9.63 0.93
N THR A 221 -11.96 8.40 0.45
CA THR A 221 -10.85 7.53 0.04
C THR A 221 -10.98 7.17 -1.42
N VAL A 222 -9.94 7.45 -2.19
CA VAL A 222 -9.79 7.06 -3.59
C VAL A 222 -8.92 5.82 -3.65
N ILE A 223 -9.37 4.77 -4.33
CA ILE A 223 -8.54 3.61 -4.61
C ILE A 223 -7.96 3.78 -6.01
N ALA A 224 -6.63 3.74 -6.10
CA ALA A 224 -5.91 4.04 -7.32
C ALA A 224 -5.15 2.80 -7.82
N TRP A 225 -5.45 2.33 -9.03
CA TRP A 225 -4.67 1.27 -9.64
C TRP A 225 -3.63 1.82 -10.61
N SER A 226 -2.39 1.33 -10.45
CA SER A 226 -1.36 1.50 -11.47
C SER A 226 -1.43 0.30 -12.42
N LEU A 227 -1.70 0.56 -13.69
CA LEU A 227 -1.98 -0.46 -14.71
C LEU A 227 -1.00 -0.35 -15.87
N ASN A 228 -0.64 -1.50 -16.40
CA ASN A 228 0.15 -1.66 -17.62
C ASN A 228 -0.44 -2.80 -18.46
N PRO A 229 -0.14 -2.88 -19.77
CA PRO A 229 -0.54 -4.00 -20.63
C PRO A 229 -0.07 -5.35 -20.09
N PRO A 230 -0.76 -6.47 -20.38
CA PRO A 230 -0.40 -7.79 -19.88
C PRO A 230 1.03 -8.22 -20.19
N SER A 231 1.58 -7.83 -21.35
CA SER A 231 2.97 -8.07 -21.74
C SER A 231 3.95 -7.42 -20.77
N VAL A 232 3.72 -6.15 -20.43
CA VAL A 232 4.51 -5.38 -19.45
C VAL A 232 4.35 -5.96 -18.05
N VAL A 233 3.13 -6.28 -17.62
CA VAL A 233 2.89 -6.90 -16.32
C VAL A 233 3.68 -8.19 -16.17
N LYS A 234 3.67 -9.04 -17.21
CA LYS A 234 4.39 -10.31 -17.21
C LYS A 234 5.91 -10.14 -17.19
N ALA A 235 6.45 -9.17 -17.94
CA ALA A 235 7.88 -8.99 -18.11
C ALA A 235 8.51 -8.17 -16.96
N GLU A 236 7.81 -7.11 -16.49
CA GLU A 236 8.41 -6.04 -15.72
C GLU A 236 7.81 -5.87 -14.31
N GLU A 237 6.71 -6.57 -13.98
CA GLU A 237 6.00 -6.41 -12.72
C GLU A 237 5.88 -7.72 -11.91
N PRO A 238 6.98 -8.42 -11.59
CA PRO A 238 6.91 -9.63 -10.77
C PRO A 238 6.32 -9.34 -9.39
N PHE A 239 5.61 -10.33 -8.84
CA PHE A 239 4.89 -10.26 -7.56
C PHE A 239 3.74 -9.24 -7.51
N THR A 240 3.30 -8.70 -8.63
CA THR A 240 2.05 -7.93 -8.72
C THR A 240 0.89 -8.85 -9.12
N SER A 241 -0.33 -8.39 -8.93
CA SER A 241 -1.49 -9.15 -9.41
C SER A 241 -1.62 -9.04 -10.94
N PRO A 242 -2.08 -10.08 -11.63
CA PRO A 242 -2.42 -10.00 -13.05
C PRO A 242 -3.40 -8.87 -13.36
N LEU A 243 -3.33 -8.29 -14.56
CA LEU A 243 -4.18 -7.16 -14.97
C LEU A 243 -5.67 -7.45 -14.73
N GLU A 244 -6.16 -8.62 -15.15
CA GLU A 244 -7.56 -9.02 -14.99
C GLU A 244 -8.02 -8.99 -13.53
N LYS A 245 -7.20 -9.49 -12.61
CA LYS A 245 -7.51 -9.45 -11.17
C LYS A 245 -7.52 -8.02 -10.63
N ARG A 246 -6.65 -7.13 -11.13
CA ARG A 246 -6.67 -5.70 -10.73
C ARG A 246 -7.93 -5.01 -11.24
N LEU A 247 -8.36 -5.28 -12.47
CA LEU A 247 -9.57 -4.71 -13.07
C LEU A 247 -10.83 -5.21 -12.34
N THR A 248 -10.90 -6.50 -12.03
CA THR A 248 -11.98 -7.07 -11.22
C THR A 248 -12.04 -6.41 -9.84
N ALA A 249 -10.91 -6.27 -9.16
CA ALA A 249 -10.83 -5.60 -7.85
C ALA A 249 -11.26 -4.12 -7.93
N ALA A 250 -10.89 -3.42 -9.01
CA ALA A 250 -11.33 -2.05 -9.25
C ALA A 250 -12.85 -1.97 -9.41
N ALA A 251 -13.46 -2.87 -10.19
CA ALA A 251 -14.90 -2.94 -10.36
C ALA A 251 -15.63 -3.23 -9.04
N GLU A 252 -15.11 -4.13 -8.20
CA GLU A 252 -15.68 -4.41 -6.87
C GLU A 252 -15.58 -3.20 -5.92
N CYS A 253 -14.46 -2.49 -5.90
CA CYS A 253 -14.33 -1.23 -5.15
C CYS A 253 -15.30 -0.16 -5.66
N GLN A 254 -15.50 -0.06 -6.99
CA GLN A 254 -16.50 0.85 -7.56
C GLN A 254 -17.92 0.49 -7.12
N LYS A 255 -18.29 -0.80 -7.12
CA LYS A 255 -19.58 -1.28 -6.59
C LYS A 255 -19.75 -0.95 -5.10
N ALA A 256 -18.68 -1.05 -4.32
CA ALA A 256 -18.67 -0.65 -2.90
C ALA A 256 -18.74 0.89 -2.72
N GLY A 257 -18.75 1.66 -3.81
CA GLY A 257 -18.94 3.12 -3.82
C GLY A 257 -17.66 3.94 -3.74
N TYR A 258 -16.48 3.33 -3.76
CA TYR A 258 -15.21 4.04 -3.77
C TYR A 258 -15.03 4.85 -5.07
N PRO A 259 -14.60 6.13 -4.99
CA PRO A 259 -14.00 6.81 -6.11
C PRO A 259 -12.75 6.07 -6.56
N LEU A 260 -12.57 5.91 -7.88
CA LEU A 260 -11.40 5.25 -8.46
C LEU A 260 -10.46 6.25 -9.13
N ALA A 261 -9.18 5.91 -9.19
CA ALA A 261 -8.20 6.55 -10.06
C ALA A 261 -7.39 5.48 -10.81
N ILE A 262 -7.09 5.75 -12.06
CA ILE A 262 -6.23 4.89 -12.88
C ILE A 262 -4.95 5.66 -13.22
N HIS A 263 -3.82 5.03 -13.00
CA HIS A 263 -2.51 5.55 -13.31
C HIS A 263 -1.84 4.67 -14.36
N LEU A 264 -1.51 5.24 -15.50
CA LEU A 264 -0.64 4.64 -16.51
C LEU A 264 0.78 5.22 -16.30
N ASP A 265 1.42 4.80 -15.22
CA ASP A 265 2.67 5.38 -14.74
C ASP A 265 3.60 4.29 -14.16
N PRO A 266 4.73 4.03 -14.87
CA PRO A 266 5.15 4.59 -16.16
C PRO A 266 4.44 3.98 -17.36
N ILE A 267 4.36 4.73 -18.47
CA ILE A 267 4.13 4.14 -19.80
C ILE A 267 5.48 3.62 -20.28
N LEU A 268 5.57 2.32 -20.56
CA LEU A 268 6.80 1.69 -21.04
C LEU A 268 6.82 1.60 -22.56
N TYR A 269 7.88 2.14 -23.16
CA TYR A 269 8.08 2.07 -24.61
C TYR A 269 8.58 0.67 -24.99
N GLN A 270 7.83 0.00 -25.87
CA GLN A 270 8.17 -1.30 -26.45
C GLN A 270 7.59 -1.42 -27.86
N GLU A 271 7.90 -2.48 -28.57
CA GLU A 271 7.27 -2.75 -29.86
C GLU A 271 5.74 -2.87 -29.67
N ASN A 272 4.95 -2.22 -30.54
CA ASN A 272 3.49 -2.16 -30.49
C ASN A 272 2.88 -1.52 -29.22
N TRP A 273 3.62 -0.72 -28.47
CA TRP A 273 3.14 -0.10 -27.23
C TRP A 273 1.84 0.70 -27.41
N GLU A 274 1.66 1.42 -28.52
CA GLU A 274 0.45 2.21 -28.78
C GLU A 274 -0.79 1.33 -28.83
N GLN A 275 -0.72 0.22 -29.57
CA GLN A 275 -1.81 -0.74 -29.69
C GLN A 275 -2.10 -1.41 -28.33
N GLU A 276 -1.08 -1.86 -27.61
CA GLU A 276 -1.25 -2.53 -26.32
C GLU A 276 -1.85 -1.60 -25.25
N TYR A 277 -1.47 -0.31 -25.22
CA TYR A 277 -2.09 0.65 -24.32
C TYR A 277 -3.50 1.04 -24.75
N GLN A 278 -3.82 1.05 -26.06
CA GLN A 278 -5.18 1.21 -26.54
C GLN A 278 -6.07 0.05 -26.07
N GLU A 279 -5.62 -1.19 -26.26
CA GLU A 279 -6.33 -2.39 -25.78
C GLU A 279 -6.50 -2.38 -24.24
N LEU A 280 -5.50 -1.90 -23.51
CA LEU A 280 -5.59 -1.70 -22.06
C LEU A 280 -6.71 -0.71 -21.68
N LEU A 281 -6.80 0.43 -22.39
CA LEU A 281 -7.87 1.41 -22.16
C LEU A 281 -9.26 0.81 -22.43
N GLU A 282 -9.42 0.02 -23.49
CA GLU A 282 -10.68 -0.68 -23.79
C GLU A 282 -11.05 -1.64 -22.66
N GLN A 283 -10.09 -2.42 -22.14
CA GLN A 283 -10.31 -3.31 -20.99
C GLN A 283 -10.68 -2.53 -19.72
N ILE A 284 -10.03 -1.40 -19.43
CA ILE A 284 -10.36 -0.55 -18.28
C ILE A 284 -11.83 -0.11 -18.38
N PHE A 285 -12.26 0.45 -19.52
CA PHE A 285 -13.64 0.96 -19.68
C PHE A 285 -14.70 -0.16 -19.79
N ALA A 286 -14.30 -1.39 -20.10
CA ALA A 286 -15.18 -2.54 -20.02
C ALA A 286 -15.47 -2.96 -18.55
N HIS A 287 -14.56 -2.70 -17.62
CA HIS A 287 -14.68 -3.10 -16.21
C HIS A 287 -15.18 -1.98 -15.30
N VAL A 288 -14.79 -0.74 -15.54
CA VAL A 288 -15.11 0.40 -14.67
C VAL A 288 -15.79 1.53 -15.42
N ARG A 289 -16.70 2.22 -14.75
CA ARG A 289 -17.45 3.34 -15.34
C ARG A 289 -16.74 4.66 -15.08
N PRO A 290 -16.59 5.53 -16.09
CA PRO A 290 -15.86 6.79 -15.96
C PRO A 290 -16.57 7.86 -15.11
N GLU A 291 -17.88 7.69 -14.82
CA GLU A 291 -18.66 8.68 -14.06
C GLU A 291 -18.44 8.60 -12.53
N ARG A 292 -17.56 7.70 -12.07
CA ARG A 292 -17.30 7.51 -10.63
C ARG A 292 -15.83 7.33 -10.30
#